data_954fe3da425d727fb6690bed44bcb399
#
_entry.id   954fe3da425d727fb6690bed44bcb399
#
_cell.length_a   1.000
_cell.length_b   1.000
_cell.length_c   1.000
_cell.angle_alpha   90.00
_cell.angle_beta   90.00
_cell.angle_gamma   90.00
#
_symmetry.space_group_name_H-M   'P 1'
#
loop_
_entity.id
_entity.type
_entity.pdbx_description
1 polymer ?
#
loop_
_entity_poly.entity_id
_entity_poly.type
_entity_poly.pdbx_seq_one_letter_code
_entity_poly.pdbx_strand_id
1 'polypeptide(L)'
;YKEAKEAEGKLVVLCYGPMTNLALAIFKYPDICELIKKVVFVGGSYDFGDVSAVVEANMATDPEAARAVFQSGIRMEMYGYNVELKSALENSEIGQIVHGANGPYTTAFAMSGMSHKPGEPIYYGPAIATLGLAKPEIFTYERHNIFIETKSDICRGRVVPLTMYTPLGHPKDTRVAMDLDKKLYIEIMKETLDEYEKID
;
A
#
# COMPACT_ATOMS: atom_id res chain seq x y z
N TYR A 1 20.33 4.36 -0.64
CA TYR A 1 21.42 3.43 -0.33
C TYR A 1 22.20 3.84 0.91
N LYS A 2 22.51 5.13 1.08
CA LYS A 2 23.17 5.64 2.28
C LYS A 2 22.35 5.32 3.54
N GLU A 3 21.08 5.69 3.55
CA GLU A 3 20.14 5.41 4.64
C GLU A 3 20.03 3.90 4.94
N ALA A 4 20.04 3.05 3.90
CA ALA A 4 19.99 1.61 4.07
C ALA A 4 21.22 1.06 4.80
N LYS A 5 22.41 1.59 4.49
CA LYS A 5 23.64 1.23 5.21
C LYS A 5 23.62 1.70 6.66
N GLU A 6 23.20 2.93 6.91
CA GLU A 6 23.12 3.51 8.25
C GLU A 6 22.08 2.80 9.13
N ALA A 7 21.02 2.28 8.52
CA ALA A 7 19.98 1.55 9.23
C ALA A 7 20.34 0.10 9.62
N GLU A 8 21.49 -0.43 9.18
CA GLU A 8 22.01 -1.75 9.55
C GLU A 8 20.98 -2.89 9.46
N GLY A 9 20.27 -2.96 8.34
CA GLY A 9 19.23 -3.97 8.09
C GLY A 9 17.87 -3.72 8.78
N LYS A 10 17.67 -2.53 9.34
CA LYS A 10 16.40 -2.14 10.00
C LYS A 10 15.52 -1.25 9.12
N LEU A 11 16.01 -0.81 7.95
CA LEU A 11 15.27 0.08 7.08
C LEU A 11 13.96 -0.56 6.60
N VAL A 12 12.86 0.16 6.79
CA VAL A 12 11.58 -0.14 6.18
C VAL A 12 11.32 0.89 5.08
N VAL A 13 11.03 0.42 3.88
CA VAL A 13 10.70 1.28 2.74
C VAL A 13 9.19 1.30 2.56
N LEU A 14 8.59 2.49 2.56
CA LEU A 14 7.17 2.72 2.25
C LEU A 14 7.06 3.22 0.81
N CYS A 15 6.37 2.44 -0.05
CA CYS A 15 6.09 2.80 -1.43
C CYS A 15 4.60 3.17 -1.59
N TYR A 16 4.30 4.44 -1.83
CA TYR A 16 2.94 4.93 -2.07
C TYR A 16 2.59 5.10 -3.55
N GLY A 17 3.54 4.83 -4.41
CA GLY A 17 3.43 4.89 -5.86
C GLY A 17 4.19 3.75 -6.54
N PRO A 18 4.46 3.86 -7.86
CA PRO A 18 5.20 2.88 -8.63
C PRO A 18 6.58 2.57 -8.03
N MET A 19 7.05 1.35 -8.21
CA MET A 19 8.29 0.86 -7.60
C MET A 19 9.56 1.22 -8.37
N THR A 20 9.48 2.09 -9.38
CA THR A 20 10.57 2.45 -10.28
C THR A 20 11.84 2.89 -9.54
N ASN A 21 11.71 3.79 -8.55
CA ASN A 21 12.85 4.30 -7.79
C ASN A 21 13.54 3.20 -6.97
N LEU A 22 12.76 2.31 -6.38
CA LEU A 22 13.30 1.19 -5.61
C LEU A 22 14.00 0.17 -6.53
N ALA A 23 13.39 -0.16 -7.67
CA ALA A 23 14.01 -1.04 -8.67
C ALA A 23 15.34 -0.48 -9.19
N LEU A 24 15.40 0.83 -9.49
CA LEU A 24 16.63 1.49 -9.90
C LEU A 24 17.70 1.44 -8.80
N ALA A 25 17.32 1.60 -7.54
CA ALA A 25 18.25 1.46 -6.41
C ALA A 25 18.80 0.03 -6.30
N ILE A 26 17.96 -0.98 -6.48
CA ILE A 26 18.34 -2.40 -6.48
C ILE A 26 19.29 -2.70 -7.65
N PHE A 27 18.99 -2.22 -8.87
CA PHE A 27 19.88 -2.43 -10.02
C PHE A 27 21.23 -1.75 -9.86
N LYS A 28 21.25 -0.57 -9.24
CA LYS A 28 22.50 0.17 -9.03
C LYS A 28 23.33 -0.38 -7.86
N TYR A 29 22.67 -0.89 -6.83
CA TYR A 29 23.27 -1.38 -5.59
C TYR A 29 22.59 -2.69 -5.17
N PRO A 30 22.93 -3.84 -5.79
CA PRO A 30 22.24 -5.11 -5.52
C PRO A 30 22.28 -5.56 -4.05
N ASP A 31 23.33 -5.18 -3.33
CA ASP A 31 23.50 -5.44 -1.88
C ASP A 31 22.46 -4.70 -1.01
N ILE A 32 21.75 -3.71 -1.54
CA ILE A 32 20.67 -3.01 -0.83
C ILE A 32 19.56 -3.97 -0.39
N CYS A 33 19.37 -5.07 -1.12
CA CYS A 33 18.35 -6.07 -0.79
C CYS A 33 18.57 -6.73 0.59
N GLU A 34 19.81 -6.83 1.03
CA GLU A 34 20.17 -7.36 2.35
C GLU A 34 20.05 -6.31 3.47
N LEU A 35 20.08 -5.03 3.10
CA LEU A 35 20.03 -3.90 4.00
C LEU A 35 18.60 -3.43 4.31
N ILE A 36 17.63 -3.81 3.48
CA ILE A 36 16.22 -3.47 3.66
C ILE A 36 15.52 -4.58 4.46
N LYS A 37 14.94 -4.23 5.60
CA LYS A 37 14.18 -5.14 6.45
C LYS A 37 12.91 -5.64 5.75
N LYS A 38 12.16 -4.73 5.14
CA LYS A 38 10.94 -4.99 4.37
C LYS A 38 10.53 -3.78 3.53
N VAL A 39 9.75 -4.04 2.51
CA VAL A 39 9.01 -3.03 1.73
C VAL A 39 7.53 -3.15 2.08
N VAL A 40 6.92 -2.04 2.46
CA VAL A 40 5.48 -1.88 2.65
C VAL A 40 4.97 -1.02 1.50
N PHE A 41 3.92 -1.43 0.81
CA PHE A 41 3.50 -0.70 -0.37
C PHE A 41 1.99 -0.71 -0.60
N VAL A 42 1.52 0.34 -1.28
CA VAL A 42 0.19 0.45 -1.83
C VAL A 42 0.24 0.03 -3.30
N GLY A 43 -0.66 -0.82 -3.71
CA GLY A 43 -0.80 -1.21 -5.11
C GLY A 43 -1.03 -2.68 -5.33
N GLY A 44 -1.39 -2.98 -6.56
CA GLY A 44 -1.81 -4.30 -6.98
C GLY A 44 -3.21 -4.67 -6.48
N SER A 45 -3.75 -5.72 -7.04
CA SER A 45 -5.04 -6.27 -6.62
C SER A 45 -5.15 -7.73 -7.02
N TYR A 46 -5.93 -8.50 -6.27
CA TYR A 46 -6.24 -9.89 -6.60
C TYR A 46 -7.49 -10.01 -7.47
N ASP A 47 -8.46 -9.15 -7.25
CA ASP A 47 -9.80 -9.30 -7.81
C ASP A 47 -9.99 -8.46 -9.07
N PHE A 48 -9.84 -7.16 -8.94
CA PHE A 48 -10.09 -6.20 -10.01
C PHE A 48 -9.12 -5.02 -9.91
N GLY A 49 -9.04 -4.20 -10.95
CA GLY A 49 -8.18 -3.03 -11.01
C GLY A 49 -8.98 -1.73 -11.10
N ASP A 50 -8.26 -0.63 -11.17
CA ASP A 50 -8.77 0.73 -11.35
C ASP A 50 -8.41 1.31 -12.73
N VAL A 51 -7.27 0.90 -13.29
CA VAL A 51 -6.82 1.30 -14.64
C VAL A 51 -7.45 0.40 -15.70
N SER A 52 -7.59 -0.87 -15.41
CA SER A 52 -8.30 -1.85 -16.21
C SER A 52 -9.08 -2.80 -15.31
N ALA A 53 -9.87 -3.69 -15.89
CA ALA A 53 -10.63 -4.68 -15.10
C ALA A 53 -9.75 -5.55 -14.17
N VAL A 54 -8.44 -5.62 -14.39
CA VAL A 54 -7.56 -6.56 -13.70
C VAL A 54 -6.23 -5.96 -13.23
N VAL A 55 -5.97 -4.66 -13.46
CA VAL A 55 -4.68 -4.03 -13.17
C VAL A 55 -4.89 -2.74 -12.40
N GLU A 56 -4.14 -2.60 -11.30
CA GLU A 56 -4.11 -1.41 -10.45
C GLU A 56 -3.02 -0.44 -10.93
N ALA A 57 -3.24 0.87 -10.71
CA ALA A 57 -2.47 1.98 -11.27
C ALA A 57 -0.97 1.94 -10.98
N ASN A 58 -0.55 1.68 -9.75
CA ASN A 58 0.87 1.66 -9.38
C ASN A 58 1.60 0.51 -10.08
N MET A 59 0.97 -0.65 -10.18
CA MET A 59 1.52 -1.81 -10.89
C MET A 59 1.47 -1.61 -12.41
N ALA A 60 0.44 -0.93 -12.93
CA ALA A 60 0.32 -0.63 -14.36
C ALA A 60 1.37 0.37 -14.84
N THR A 61 1.78 1.30 -13.99
CA THR A 61 2.72 2.38 -14.35
C THR A 61 4.11 1.86 -14.69
N ASP A 62 4.63 0.90 -13.91
CA ASP A 62 5.94 0.28 -14.16
C ASP A 62 5.96 -1.19 -13.72
N PRO A 63 5.36 -2.09 -14.51
CA PRO A 63 5.29 -3.51 -14.18
C PRO A 63 6.65 -4.19 -14.08
N GLU A 64 7.63 -3.76 -14.86
CA GLU A 64 8.99 -4.30 -14.85
C GLU A 64 9.70 -3.96 -13.54
N ALA A 65 9.57 -2.73 -13.08
CA ALA A 65 10.10 -2.31 -11.78
C ALA A 65 9.44 -3.10 -10.64
N ALA A 66 8.11 -3.21 -10.65
CA ALA A 66 7.38 -4.01 -9.68
C ALA A 66 7.88 -5.46 -9.68
N ARG A 67 7.99 -6.10 -10.85
CA ARG A 67 8.53 -7.45 -10.98
C ARG A 67 9.94 -7.58 -10.42
N ALA A 68 10.83 -6.63 -10.73
CA ALA A 68 12.21 -6.65 -10.25
C ALA A 68 12.27 -6.57 -8.71
N VAL A 69 11.45 -5.72 -8.09
CA VAL A 69 11.35 -5.59 -6.62
C VAL A 69 10.79 -6.87 -6.00
N PHE A 70 9.73 -7.47 -6.56
CA PHE A 70 9.19 -8.74 -6.06
C PHE A 70 10.18 -9.90 -6.20
N GLN A 71 11.05 -9.88 -7.20
CA GLN A 71 12.10 -10.89 -7.39
C GLN A 71 13.37 -10.63 -6.59
N SER A 72 13.50 -9.49 -5.93
CA SER A 72 14.70 -9.10 -5.18
C SER A 72 14.98 -9.92 -3.90
N GLY A 73 14.00 -10.67 -3.42
CA GLY A 73 14.10 -11.41 -2.16
C GLY A 73 13.85 -10.58 -0.89
N ILE A 74 13.59 -9.28 -1.02
CA ILE A 74 13.17 -8.44 0.10
C ILE A 74 11.78 -8.89 0.58
N ARG A 75 11.52 -8.84 1.87
CA ARG A 75 10.17 -9.10 2.42
C ARG A 75 9.21 -8.02 1.96
N MET A 76 8.03 -8.44 1.47
CA MET A 76 7.01 -7.54 0.94
C MET A 76 5.75 -7.57 1.81
N GLU A 77 5.15 -6.40 2.05
CA GLU A 77 3.82 -6.26 2.66
C GLU A 77 2.94 -5.41 1.73
N MET A 78 1.90 -6.03 1.19
CA MET A 78 1.03 -5.47 0.18
C MET A 78 -0.28 -4.96 0.80
N TYR A 79 -0.63 -3.72 0.51
CA TYR A 79 -1.93 -3.11 0.75
C TYR A 79 -2.54 -2.78 -0.61
N GLY A 80 -3.21 -3.77 -1.17
CA GLY A 80 -3.73 -3.72 -2.53
C GLY A 80 -5.09 -3.03 -2.63
N TYR A 81 -5.52 -2.75 -3.86
CA TYR A 81 -6.78 -2.08 -4.15
C TYR A 81 -8.00 -2.79 -3.54
N ASN A 82 -7.95 -4.12 -3.39
CA ASN A 82 -8.98 -4.90 -2.70
C ASN A 82 -9.21 -4.48 -1.24
N VAL A 83 -8.16 -4.23 -0.45
CA VAL A 83 -8.29 -3.75 0.94
C VAL A 83 -8.49 -2.24 0.99
N GLU A 84 -7.96 -1.50 0.02
CA GLU A 84 -8.18 -0.07 -0.12
C GLU A 84 -9.67 0.26 -0.27
N LEU A 85 -10.37 -0.45 -1.14
CA LEU A 85 -11.83 -0.30 -1.29
C LEU A 85 -12.63 -0.64 -0.03
N LYS A 86 -12.15 -1.60 0.76
CA LYS A 86 -12.78 -1.93 2.06
C LYS A 86 -12.57 -0.83 3.11
N SER A 87 -11.50 -0.05 2.97
CA SER A 87 -11.23 1.12 3.82
C SER A 87 -12.01 2.37 3.41
N ALA A 88 -12.72 2.31 2.27
CA ALA A 88 -13.44 3.45 1.72
C ALA A 88 -14.42 4.08 2.72
N LEU A 89 -14.36 5.40 2.86
CA LEU A 89 -15.17 6.17 3.79
C LEU A 89 -16.35 6.81 3.08
N GLU A 90 -17.53 6.64 3.65
CA GLU A 90 -18.71 7.36 3.26
C GLU A 90 -18.71 8.78 3.88
N ASN A 91 -19.47 9.71 3.28
CA ASN A 91 -19.55 11.08 3.80
C ASN A 91 -19.98 11.16 5.27
N SER A 92 -20.83 10.25 5.72
CA SER A 92 -21.25 10.15 7.11
C SER A 92 -20.11 9.72 8.04
N GLU A 93 -19.22 8.85 7.59
CA GLU A 93 -18.04 8.38 8.32
C GLU A 93 -16.98 9.47 8.38
N ILE A 94 -16.77 10.21 7.27
CA ILE A 94 -15.93 11.41 7.25
C ILE A 94 -16.46 12.45 8.25
N GLY A 95 -17.78 12.66 8.26
CA GLY A 95 -18.43 13.52 9.23
C GLY A 95 -18.17 13.12 10.69
N GLN A 96 -18.11 11.82 10.98
CA GLN A 96 -17.76 11.32 12.32
C GLN A 96 -16.29 11.59 12.68
N ILE A 97 -15.38 11.42 11.72
CA ILE A 97 -13.94 11.67 11.91
C ILE A 97 -13.69 13.14 12.25
N VAL A 98 -14.33 14.05 11.51
CA VAL A 98 -14.12 15.51 11.67
C VAL A 98 -15.01 16.15 12.73
N HIS A 99 -15.94 15.40 13.34
CA HIS A 99 -16.91 15.95 14.29
C HIS A 99 -16.22 16.49 15.55
N GLY A 100 -16.46 17.76 15.83
CA GLY A 100 -15.95 18.46 17.02
C GLY A 100 -14.54 19.02 16.88
N ALA A 101 -13.84 18.79 15.79
CA ALA A 101 -12.54 19.37 15.50
C ALA A 101 -12.67 20.55 14.52
N ASN A 102 -11.94 21.63 14.75
CA ASN A 102 -12.03 22.88 13.98
C ASN A 102 -10.65 23.42 13.57
N GLY A 103 -9.65 22.56 13.49
CA GLY A 103 -8.30 22.96 13.16
C GLY A 103 -7.95 22.82 11.67
N PRO A 104 -6.73 23.23 11.29
CA PRO A 104 -6.28 23.20 9.89
C PRO A 104 -6.17 21.77 9.33
N TYR A 105 -5.75 20.80 10.12
CA TYR A 105 -5.60 19.39 9.68
C TYR A 105 -6.94 18.75 9.42
N THR A 106 -7.92 18.97 10.30
CA THR A 106 -9.30 18.49 10.14
C THR A 106 -9.94 19.14 8.92
N THR A 107 -9.71 20.43 8.71
CA THR A 107 -10.19 21.14 7.51
C THR A 107 -9.58 20.58 6.25
N ALA A 108 -8.26 20.34 6.22
CA ALA A 108 -7.56 19.75 5.08
C ALA A 108 -8.07 18.33 4.78
N PHE A 109 -8.30 17.52 5.80
CA PHE A 109 -8.88 16.17 5.63
C PHE A 109 -10.30 16.24 5.07
N ALA A 110 -11.16 17.10 5.61
CA ALA A 110 -12.53 17.29 5.10
C ALA A 110 -12.52 17.77 3.63
N MET A 111 -11.64 18.69 3.29
CA MET A 111 -11.49 19.20 1.92
C MET A 111 -11.00 18.12 0.94
N SER A 112 -10.14 17.22 1.37
CA SER A 112 -9.71 16.11 0.52
C SER A 112 -10.88 15.20 0.11
N GLY A 113 -11.83 15.02 1.01
CA GLY A 113 -13.08 14.32 0.72
C GLY A 113 -13.99 15.04 -0.27
N MET A 114 -13.98 16.37 -0.27
CA MET A 114 -14.83 17.19 -1.16
C MET A 114 -14.36 17.18 -2.63
N SER A 115 -13.15 16.71 -2.91
CA SER A 115 -12.63 16.60 -4.28
C SER A 115 -13.24 15.42 -5.07
N HIS A 116 -13.96 14.53 -4.41
CA HIS A 116 -14.65 13.40 -5.02
C HIS A 116 -16.09 13.77 -5.40
N LYS A 117 -16.65 13.03 -6.35
CA LYS A 117 -18.04 13.26 -6.74
C LYS A 117 -18.98 12.94 -5.57
N PRO A 118 -20.04 13.72 -5.39
CA PRO A 118 -21.03 13.44 -4.35
C PRO A 118 -21.55 12.01 -4.43
N GLY A 119 -21.44 11.26 -3.31
CA GLY A 119 -21.90 9.88 -3.21
C GLY A 119 -20.87 8.81 -3.62
N GLU A 120 -19.69 9.19 -4.09
CA GLU A 120 -18.59 8.23 -4.27
C GLU A 120 -17.81 8.10 -2.95
N PRO A 121 -17.57 6.87 -2.45
CA PRO A 121 -16.76 6.67 -1.25
C PRO A 121 -15.30 7.05 -1.49
N ILE A 122 -14.62 7.49 -0.44
CA ILE A 122 -13.26 8.00 -0.51
C ILE A 122 -12.32 7.02 0.17
N TYR A 123 -11.21 6.70 -0.46
CA TYR A 123 -10.18 5.85 0.11
C TYR A 123 -8.80 6.49 0.03
N TYR A 124 -7.98 6.15 1.03
CA TYR A 124 -6.64 6.72 1.20
C TYR A 124 -5.61 5.58 1.27
N GLY A 125 -5.15 5.10 0.11
CA GLY A 125 -4.16 4.02 0.02
C GLY A 125 -2.92 4.24 0.89
N PRO A 126 -2.25 5.42 0.83
CA PRO A 126 -1.12 5.71 1.70
C PRO A 126 -1.43 5.58 3.19
N ALA A 127 -2.63 5.96 3.63
CA ALA A 127 -3.03 5.86 5.03
C ALA A 127 -3.11 4.39 5.50
N ILE A 128 -3.70 3.50 4.69
CA ILE A 128 -3.80 2.09 5.08
C ILE A 128 -2.43 1.40 5.14
N ALA A 129 -1.49 1.71 4.25
CA ALA A 129 -0.15 1.16 4.30
C ALA A 129 0.64 1.69 5.52
N THR A 130 0.48 2.99 5.84
CA THR A 130 1.07 3.58 7.05
C THR A 130 0.50 2.96 8.32
N LEU A 131 -0.81 2.77 8.38
CA LEU A 131 -1.47 2.10 9.50
C LEU A 131 -1.05 0.64 9.61
N GLY A 132 -0.89 -0.06 8.51
CA GLY A 132 -0.40 -1.43 8.52
C GLY A 132 1.01 -1.57 9.10
N LEU A 133 1.83 -0.52 9.01
CA LEU A 133 3.12 -0.47 9.69
C LEU A 133 2.98 -0.15 11.18
N ALA A 134 2.10 0.77 11.55
CA ALA A 134 1.94 1.28 12.90
C ALA A 134 0.99 0.43 13.77
N LYS A 135 -0.07 -0.12 13.18
CA LYS A 135 -1.16 -0.85 13.81
C LYS A 135 -1.56 -2.08 12.98
N PRO A 136 -0.65 -3.03 12.75
CA PRO A 136 -0.91 -4.19 11.88
C PRO A 136 -2.07 -5.06 12.35
N GLU A 137 -2.44 -4.99 13.62
CA GLU A 137 -3.52 -5.75 14.23
C GLU A 137 -4.92 -5.41 13.71
N ILE A 138 -5.10 -4.26 13.07
CA ILE A 138 -6.39 -3.90 12.47
C ILE A 138 -6.67 -4.61 11.14
N PHE A 139 -5.66 -5.27 10.58
CA PHE A 139 -5.77 -5.97 9.30
C PHE A 139 -5.76 -7.48 9.47
N THR A 140 -6.47 -8.17 8.59
CA THR A 140 -6.27 -9.61 8.36
C THR A 140 -5.32 -9.79 7.17
N TYR A 141 -4.46 -10.81 7.27
CA TYR A 141 -3.43 -11.04 6.26
C TYR A 141 -3.41 -12.47 5.79
N GLU A 142 -3.05 -12.64 4.52
CA GLU A 142 -2.63 -13.89 3.94
C GLU A 142 -1.20 -13.81 3.43
N ARG A 143 -0.57 -14.96 3.16
CA ARG A 143 0.76 -15.04 2.56
C ARG A 143 0.68 -15.72 1.21
N HIS A 144 1.21 -15.03 0.21
CA HIS A 144 1.20 -15.53 -1.17
C HIS A 144 2.54 -15.30 -1.85
N ASN A 145 2.93 -16.26 -2.69
CA ASN A 145 3.94 -16.01 -3.70
C ASN A 145 3.29 -15.19 -4.81
N ILE A 146 3.87 -14.03 -5.12
CA ILE A 146 3.31 -13.12 -6.10
C ILE A 146 4.21 -13.02 -7.31
N PHE A 147 3.59 -13.09 -8.47
CA PHE A 147 4.19 -12.81 -9.76
C PHE A 147 3.54 -11.57 -10.38
N ILE A 148 4.34 -10.71 -11.03
CA ILE A 148 3.83 -9.56 -11.78
C ILE A 148 3.86 -9.90 -13.27
N GLU A 149 2.69 -9.83 -13.91
CA GLU A 149 2.56 -10.05 -15.34
C GLU A 149 3.14 -8.87 -16.14
N THR A 150 4.11 -9.14 -17.01
CA THR A 150 4.81 -8.09 -17.78
C THR A 150 4.76 -8.29 -19.30
N LYS A 151 4.17 -9.39 -19.79
CA LYS A 151 4.20 -9.74 -21.21
C LYS A 151 2.86 -9.61 -21.92
N SER A 152 1.76 -9.69 -21.16
CA SER A 152 0.40 -9.62 -21.72
C SER A 152 0.07 -8.19 -22.15
N ASP A 153 -0.51 -8.02 -23.32
CA ASP A 153 -0.97 -6.72 -23.82
C ASP A 153 -2.12 -6.13 -23.00
N ILE A 154 -2.92 -6.97 -22.35
CA ILE A 154 -4.14 -6.55 -21.62
C ILE A 154 -4.06 -6.74 -20.10
N CYS A 155 -3.12 -7.56 -19.61
CA CYS A 155 -2.96 -7.86 -18.18
C CYS A 155 -1.61 -7.39 -17.62
N ARG A 156 -0.86 -6.60 -18.37
CA ARG A 156 0.46 -6.10 -17.95
C ARG A 156 0.33 -5.26 -16.67
N GLY A 157 1.05 -5.64 -15.64
CA GLY A 157 0.94 -5.09 -14.29
C GLY A 157 0.03 -5.88 -13.35
N ARG A 158 -0.66 -6.93 -13.84
CA ARG A 158 -1.49 -7.76 -12.96
C ARG A 158 -0.65 -8.46 -11.90
N VAL A 159 -1.10 -8.38 -10.67
CA VAL A 159 -0.62 -9.20 -9.55
C VAL A 159 -1.25 -10.58 -9.65
N VAL A 160 -0.40 -11.60 -9.76
CA VAL A 160 -0.83 -12.99 -9.89
C VAL A 160 -0.34 -13.79 -8.67
N PRO A 161 -1.23 -14.19 -7.74
CA PRO A 161 -0.86 -15.08 -6.66
C PRO A 161 -0.63 -16.49 -7.21
N LEU A 162 0.49 -17.10 -6.85
CA LEU A 162 0.84 -18.46 -7.25
C LEU A 162 0.42 -19.43 -6.13
N THR A 163 -0.68 -20.13 -6.33
CA THR A 163 -1.29 -20.99 -5.29
C THR A 163 -0.79 -22.42 -5.30
N MET A 164 -0.37 -22.97 -6.45
CA MET A 164 -0.02 -24.39 -6.59
C MET A 164 1.34 -24.65 -7.25
N TYR A 165 1.93 -23.66 -7.89
CA TYR A 165 3.19 -23.82 -8.61
C TYR A 165 4.07 -22.60 -8.35
N THR A 166 5.21 -22.84 -7.70
CA THR A 166 6.23 -21.81 -7.54
C THR A 166 7.32 -22.06 -8.58
N PRO A 167 7.44 -21.22 -9.61
CA PRO A 167 8.57 -21.31 -10.53
C PRO A 167 9.89 -21.20 -9.77
N LEU A 168 10.90 -21.94 -10.20
CA LEU A 168 12.22 -21.94 -9.58
C LEU A 168 12.75 -20.52 -9.37
N GLY A 169 13.16 -20.20 -8.14
CA GLY A 169 13.79 -18.93 -7.77
C GLY A 169 12.85 -17.84 -7.29
N HIS A 170 11.57 -18.13 -7.05
CA HIS A 170 10.69 -17.13 -6.44
C HIS A 170 10.93 -17.02 -4.94
N PRO A 171 11.18 -15.80 -4.47
CA PRO A 171 11.45 -15.55 -3.07
C PRO A 171 10.17 -15.46 -2.26
N LYS A 172 10.36 -15.62 -1.01
CA LYS A 172 9.55 -15.34 0.18
C LYS A 172 8.12 -14.83 -0.07
N ASP A 173 7.19 -15.45 0.62
CA ASP A 173 5.79 -15.05 0.68
C ASP A 173 5.62 -13.55 0.92
N THR A 174 4.87 -12.89 0.06
CA THR A 174 4.36 -11.55 0.30
C THR A 174 3.23 -11.64 1.31
N ARG A 175 3.31 -10.83 2.36
CA ARG A 175 2.21 -10.63 3.30
C ARG A 175 1.21 -9.66 2.67
N VAL A 176 -0.02 -10.10 2.46
CA VAL A 176 -1.06 -9.34 1.77
C VAL A 176 -2.18 -9.02 2.74
N ALA A 177 -2.53 -7.74 2.84
CA ALA A 177 -3.71 -7.30 3.59
C ALA A 177 -4.97 -7.65 2.81
N MET A 178 -5.83 -8.47 3.42
CA MET A 178 -7.07 -8.98 2.80
C MET A 178 -8.31 -8.25 3.29
N ASP A 179 -8.29 -7.82 4.55
CA ASP A 179 -9.39 -7.12 5.19
C ASP A 179 -8.89 -6.22 6.31
N LEU A 180 -9.76 -5.32 6.81
CA LEU A 180 -9.46 -4.45 7.94
C LEU A 180 -10.70 -4.27 8.85
N ASP A 181 -10.45 -4.01 10.13
CA ASP A 181 -11.47 -3.51 11.03
C ASP A 181 -11.76 -2.04 10.73
N LYS A 182 -12.79 -1.80 9.89
CA LYS A 182 -13.15 -0.46 9.44
C LYS A 182 -13.57 0.47 10.60
N LYS A 183 -14.20 -0.09 11.63
CA LYS A 183 -14.61 0.70 12.79
C LYS A 183 -13.38 1.23 13.53
N LEU A 184 -12.43 0.36 13.80
CA LEU A 184 -11.18 0.73 14.46
C LEU A 184 -10.34 1.68 13.57
N TYR A 185 -10.38 1.49 12.24
CA TYR A 185 -9.76 2.41 11.30
C TYR A 185 -10.30 3.85 11.44
N ILE A 186 -11.62 4.02 11.51
CA ILE A 186 -12.28 5.32 11.70
C ILE A 186 -11.88 5.95 13.05
N GLU A 187 -11.87 5.16 14.11
CA GLU A 187 -11.45 5.60 15.45
C GLU A 187 -10.00 6.11 15.44
N ILE A 188 -9.07 5.36 14.84
CA ILE A 188 -7.66 5.76 14.75
C ILE A 188 -7.49 7.02 13.89
N MET A 189 -8.21 7.14 12.77
CA MET A 189 -8.16 8.33 11.93
C MET A 189 -8.60 9.58 12.70
N LYS A 190 -9.67 9.45 13.48
CA LYS A 190 -10.15 10.55 14.35
C LYS A 190 -9.13 10.92 15.42
N GLU A 191 -8.64 9.92 16.19
CA GLU A 191 -7.62 10.14 17.22
C GLU A 191 -6.37 10.80 16.65
N THR A 192 -5.93 10.38 15.46
CA THR A 192 -4.77 10.95 14.78
C THR A 192 -4.98 12.42 14.45
N LEU A 193 -6.15 12.79 13.91
CA LEU A 193 -6.47 14.18 13.63
C LEU A 193 -6.56 15.02 14.92
N ASP A 194 -7.19 14.51 15.95
CA ASP A 194 -7.30 15.17 17.26
C ASP A 194 -5.91 15.41 17.89
N GLU A 195 -4.94 14.51 17.69
CA GLU A 195 -3.57 14.70 18.15
C GLU A 195 -2.80 15.75 17.30
N TYR A 196 -2.97 15.73 15.98
CA TYR A 196 -2.36 16.74 15.10
C TYR A 196 -2.85 18.17 15.39
N GLU A 197 -4.13 18.33 15.75
CA GLU A 197 -4.70 19.64 16.09
C GLU A 197 -4.14 20.21 17.42
N LYS A 198 -3.43 19.42 18.21
CA LYS A 198 -2.73 19.87 19.43
C LYS A 198 -1.29 20.33 19.18
N ILE A 199 -0.80 20.11 17.96
CA ILE A 199 0.56 20.53 17.57
C ILE A 199 0.49 21.98 17.12
N ASP A 200 1.01 22.90 17.95
CA ASP A 200 1.13 24.33 17.67
C ASP A 200 2.22 24.65 16.64
#